data_73332353b68f8b0223a9ff4c2fbdc634
#
_entry.id   73332353b68f8b0223a9ff4c2fbdc634
#
_cell.length_a   1.000
_cell.length_b   1.000
_cell.length_c   1.000
_cell.angle_alpha   90.00
_cell.angle_beta   90.00
_cell.angle_gamma   90.00
#
_symmetry.space_group_name_H-M   'P 1'
#
loop_
_entity.id
_entity.type
_entity.pdbx_description
1 polymer ?
#
loop_
_entity_poly.entity_id
_entity_poly.type
_entity_poly.pdbx_seq_one_letter_code
_entity_poly.pdbx_strand_id
1 'polypeptide(L)'
;MVVPMPEVSAIRDADRIIGLLEANEKKRADLIVNRIRMDMVKKGEMMSIDDVVDILAIDLIGAVPDDENIVIATNNGEPLVGNDSLAGQAYMNICKRIIGEEVPLLDLNKKQGFFSKLFKKN
;
A
#
# COMPACT_ATOMS: atom_id res chain seq x y z
N MET A 1 -1.23 13.06 3.65
CA MET A 1 -1.07 11.67 3.16
C MET A 1 0.06 11.62 2.14
N VAL A 2 0.98 10.71 2.32
CA VAL A 2 2.14 10.53 1.44
C VAL A 2 2.08 9.13 0.84
N VAL A 3 2.24 9.01 -0.49
CA VAL A 3 1.99 7.75 -1.22
C VAL A 3 3.20 7.39 -2.09
N PRO A 4 4.35 7.04 -1.50
CA PRO A 4 5.52 6.66 -2.30
C PRO A 4 5.48 5.22 -2.78
N MET A 5 6.22 4.97 -3.86
CA MET A 5 6.62 3.61 -4.23
C MET A 5 7.82 3.21 -3.35
N PRO A 6 8.00 1.89 -3.07
CA PRO A 6 9.09 1.43 -2.20
C PRO A 6 10.44 1.38 -2.95
N GLU A 7 10.86 2.49 -3.49
CA GLU A 7 12.12 2.67 -4.21
C GLU A 7 12.94 3.78 -3.54
N VAL A 8 14.25 3.65 -3.56
CA VAL A 8 15.16 4.55 -2.83
C VAL A 8 14.93 6.02 -3.17
N SER A 9 14.82 6.36 -4.45
CA SER A 9 14.62 7.76 -4.87
C SER A 9 13.28 8.31 -4.40
N ALA A 10 12.21 7.52 -4.51
CA ALA A 10 10.87 7.93 -4.07
C ALA A 10 10.84 8.13 -2.55
N ILE A 11 11.51 7.26 -1.80
CA ILE A 11 11.56 7.36 -0.34
C ILE A 11 12.37 8.57 0.10
N ARG A 12 13.47 8.90 -0.58
CA ARG A 12 14.22 10.12 -0.31
C ARG A 12 13.38 11.37 -0.52
N ASP A 13 12.62 11.42 -1.60
CA ASP A 13 11.75 12.55 -1.91
C ASP A 13 10.62 12.67 -0.88
N ALA A 14 10.04 11.54 -0.50
CA ALA A 14 9.02 11.49 0.55
C ALA A 14 9.56 12.00 1.88
N ASP A 15 10.77 11.59 2.25
CA ASP A 15 11.41 12.03 3.49
C ASP A 15 11.60 13.54 3.53
N ARG A 16 12.02 14.13 2.41
CA ARG A 16 12.16 15.60 2.30
C ARG A 16 10.82 16.31 2.47
N ILE A 17 9.76 15.80 1.84
CA ILE A 17 8.42 16.36 1.92
C ILE A 17 7.90 16.28 3.37
N ILE A 18 8.10 15.14 4.01
CA ILE A 18 7.69 14.95 5.42
C ILE A 18 8.44 15.95 6.32
N GLY A 19 9.74 16.12 6.10
CA GLY A 19 10.53 17.09 6.85
C GLY A 19 10.02 18.51 6.69
N LEU A 20 9.63 18.89 5.47
CA LEU A 20 9.05 20.22 5.20
C LEU A 20 7.69 20.39 5.88
N LEU A 21 6.86 19.36 5.87
CA LEU A 21 5.54 19.39 6.54
C LEU A 21 5.69 19.54 8.05
N GLU A 22 6.62 18.82 8.65
CA GLU A 22 6.91 18.91 10.08
C GLU A 22 7.47 20.28 10.46
N ALA A 23 8.39 20.81 9.64
CA ALA A 23 8.99 22.13 9.87
C ALA A 23 7.96 23.26 9.80
N ASN A 24 6.89 23.09 9.05
CA ASN A 24 5.82 24.06 8.92
C ASN A 24 4.63 23.78 9.86
N GLU A 25 4.85 22.97 10.87
CA GLU A 25 3.87 22.65 11.91
C GLU A 25 2.56 22.06 11.35
N LYS A 26 2.65 21.36 10.22
CA LYS A 26 1.49 20.66 9.67
C LYS A 26 1.22 19.41 10.47
N LYS A 27 -0.03 18.96 10.41
CA LYS A 27 -0.41 17.69 11.06
C LYS A 27 0.44 16.55 10.54
N ARG A 28 0.63 15.57 11.40
CA ARG A 28 1.37 14.35 11.09
C ARG A 28 0.83 13.72 9.80
N ALA A 29 1.72 13.37 8.90
CA ALA A 29 1.37 12.72 7.65
C ALA A 29 1.08 11.24 7.87
N ASP A 30 0.18 10.69 7.07
CA ASP A 30 -0.08 9.25 7.00
C ASP A 30 0.59 8.69 5.75
N LEU A 31 1.00 7.43 5.81
CA LEU A 31 1.74 6.74 4.77
C LEU A 31 0.92 5.66 4.09
N ILE A 32 0.91 5.71 2.76
CA ILE A 32 0.48 4.58 1.93
C ILE A 32 1.66 4.17 1.06
N VAL A 33 2.13 2.95 1.20
CA VAL A 33 3.16 2.41 0.30
C VAL A 33 2.47 1.82 -0.92
N ASN A 34 2.81 2.31 -2.10
CA ASN A 34 2.12 1.99 -3.34
C ASN A 34 2.98 1.15 -4.27
N ARG A 35 2.34 0.39 -5.14
CA ARG A 35 2.96 -0.40 -6.20
C ARG A 35 4.02 -1.38 -5.68
N ILE A 36 3.69 -2.09 -4.62
CA ILE A 36 4.58 -3.09 -4.01
C ILE A 36 4.58 -4.36 -4.86
N ARG A 37 5.78 -4.83 -5.20
CA ARG A 37 5.97 -6.13 -5.84
C ARG A 37 6.73 -7.04 -4.88
N MET A 38 6.02 -7.99 -4.30
CA MET A 38 6.61 -8.87 -3.28
C MET A 38 7.70 -9.78 -3.83
N ASP A 39 7.65 -10.13 -5.11
CA ASP A 39 8.73 -10.86 -5.77
C ASP A 39 10.04 -10.05 -5.78
N MET A 40 9.96 -8.76 -6.02
CA MET A 40 11.11 -7.87 -5.98
C MET A 40 11.61 -7.62 -4.56
N VAL A 41 10.69 -7.51 -3.61
CA VAL A 41 11.05 -7.35 -2.18
C VAL A 41 11.83 -8.57 -1.70
N LYS A 42 11.40 -9.76 -2.04
CA LYS A 42 12.08 -11.01 -1.67
C LYS A 42 13.48 -11.14 -2.27
N LYS A 43 13.69 -10.57 -3.44
CA LYS A 43 15.00 -10.55 -4.10
C LYS A 43 15.91 -9.42 -3.61
N GLY A 44 15.42 -8.55 -2.75
CA GLY A 44 16.17 -7.39 -2.30
C GLY A 44 16.24 -6.25 -3.31
N GLU A 45 15.45 -6.30 -4.36
CA GLU A 45 15.42 -5.29 -5.43
C GLU A 45 14.46 -4.14 -5.15
N MET A 46 13.60 -4.31 -4.15
CA MET A 46 12.62 -3.32 -3.73
C MET A 46 12.58 -3.30 -2.21
N MET A 47 12.38 -2.11 -1.62
CA MET A 47 12.32 -1.97 -0.16
C MET A 47 11.07 -2.64 0.39
N SER A 48 11.19 -3.25 1.57
CA SER A 48 10.04 -3.80 2.28
C SER A 48 9.20 -2.67 2.90
N ILE A 49 7.95 -2.99 3.24
CA ILE A 49 7.08 -2.04 3.95
C ILE A 49 7.72 -1.61 5.27
N ASP A 50 8.29 -2.56 6.01
CA ASP A 50 8.94 -2.28 7.30
C ASP A 50 10.11 -1.32 7.15
N ASP A 51 10.93 -1.49 6.11
CA ASP A 51 12.04 -0.58 5.82
C ASP A 51 11.55 0.83 5.53
N VAL A 52 10.49 0.97 4.74
CA VAL A 52 9.91 2.27 4.41
C VAL A 52 9.36 2.96 5.66
N VAL A 53 8.63 2.21 6.49
CA VAL A 53 8.08 2.74 7.75
C VAL A 53 9.19 3.19 8.69
N ASP A 54 10.27 2.42 8.79
CA ASP A 54 11.41 2.77 9.65
C ASP A 54 12.10 4.05 9.19
N ILE A 55 12.26 4.23 7.88
CA ILE A 55 12.94 5.40 7.32
C ILE A 55 12.07 6.65 7.46
N LEU A 56 10.80 6.56 7.10
CA LEU A 56 9.91 7.71 7.08
C LEU A 56 9.33 8.06 8.44
N ALA A 57 9.25 7.10 9.35
CA ALA A 57 8.81 7.28 10.74
C ALA A 57 7.43 7.96 10.85
N ILE A 58 6.51 7.62 9.97
CA ILE A 58 5.11 8.07 9.99
C ILE A 58 4.17 6.87 10.00
N ASP A 59 2.92 7.11 10.37
CA ASP A 59 1.95 6.04 10.51
C ASP A 59 1.53 5.44 9.18
N LEU A 60 1.60 4.13 9.08
CA LEU A 60 1.18 3.39 7.89
C LEU A 60 -0.33 3.17 7.92
N ILE A 61 -1.04 3.67 6.91
CA ILE A 61 -2.48 3.42 6.78
C ILE A 61 -2.81 2.46 5.64
N GLY A 62 -1.85 2.10 4.83
CA GLY A 62 -2.10 1.12 3.79
C GLY A 62 -0.89 0.74 2.98
N ALA A 63 -1.01 -0.41 2.35
CA ALA A 63 -0.01 -0.96 1.44
C ALA A 63 -0.74 -1.55 0.24
N VAL A 64 -0.42 -1.07 -0.96
CA VAL A 64 -1.11 -1.44 -2.19
C VAL A 64 -0.15 -2.18 -3.11
N PRO A 65 -0.51 -3.40 -3.52
CA PRO A 65 0.33 -4.17 -4.44
C PRO A 65 0.29 -3.59 -5.86
N ASP A 66 1.34 -3.87 -6.62
CA ASP A 66 1.35 -3.63 -8.06
C ASP A 66 0.46 -4.70 -8.70
N ASP A 67 -0.70 -4.31 -9.18
CA ASP A 67 -1.76 -5.21 -9.62
C ASP A 67 -2.24 -4.79 -11.01
N GLU A 68 -2.17 -5.71 -11.96
CA GLU A 68 -2.64 -5.43 -13.33
C GLU A 68 -4.12 -5.07 -13.40
N ASN A 69 -4.91 -5.48 -12.41
CA ASN A 69 -6.32 -5.12 -12.33
C ASN A 69 -6.54 -3.61 -12.21
N ILE A 70 -5.55 -2.87 -11.70
CA ILE A 70 -5.59 -1.41 -11.65
C ILE A 70 -5.66 -0.85 -13.07
N VAL A 71 -4.79 -1.35 -13.97
CA VAL A 71 -4.76 -0.90 -15.36
C VAL A 71 -6.06 -1.27 -16.07
N ILE A 72 -6.53 -2.50 -15.87
CA ILE A 72 -7.76 -3.01 -16.49
C ILE A 72 -8.97 -2.16 -16.04
N ALA A 73 -9.12 -1.94 -14.75
CA ALA A 73 -10.22 -1.15 -14.20
C ALA A 73 -10.16 0.30 -14.69
N THR A 74 -8.97 0.90 -14.70
CA THR A 74 -8.77 2.27 -15.19
C THR A 74 -9.16 2.40 -16.66
N ASN A 75 -8.74 1.44 -17.50
CA ASN A 75 -9.07 1.45 -18.92
C ASN A 75 -10.56 1.27 -19.19
N ASN A 76 -11.24 0.55 -18.31
CA ASN A 76 -12.68 0.33 -18.42
C ASN A 76 -13.52 1.42 -17.73
N GLY A 77 -12.87 2.37 -17.08
CA GLY A 77 -13.56 3.41 -16.32
C GLY A 77 -14.30 2.88 -15.10
N GLU A 78 -13.84 1.75 -14.55
CA GLU A 78 -14.45 1.11 -13.40
C GLU A 78 -13.68 1.44 -12.11
N PRO A 79 -14.39 1.61 -10.98
CA PRO A 79 -13.70 1.79 -9.71
C PRO A 79 -13.03 0.49 -9.26
N LEU A 80 -11.85 0.60 -8.69
CA LEU A 80 -11.13 -0.55 -8.15
C LEU A 80 -11.64 -0.94 -6.77
N VAL A 81 -12.09 0.03 -5.98
CA VAL A 81 -12.61 -0.20 -4.62
C VAL A 81 -13.85 -1.06 -4.70
N GLY A 82 -13.88 -2.12 -3.89
CA GLY A 82 -14.96 -3.12 -3.94
C GLY A 82 -14.68 -4.29 -4.87
N ASN A 83 -13.58 -4.25 -5.61
CA ASN A 83 -13.11 -5.35 -6.42
C ASN A 83 -12.44 -6.41 -5.54
N ASP A 84 -12.50 -7.69 -5.95
CA ASP A 84 -11.91 -8.81 -5.20
C ASP A 84 -10.39 -8.92 -5.34
N SER A 85 -9.76 -8.12 -6.19
CA SER A 85 -8.31 -8.12 -6.34
C SER A 85 -7.62 -7.71 -5.04
N LEU A 86 -6.34 -8.07 -4.87
CA LEU A 86 -5.56 -7.62 -3.71
C LEU A 86 -5.51 -6.10 -3.62
N ALA A 87 -5.33 -5.42 -4.75
CA ALA A 87 -5.33 -3.96 -4.77
C ALA A 87 -6.69 -3.39 -4.35
N GLY A 88 -7.79 -3.96 -4.83
CA GLY A 88 -9.13 -3.54 -4.44
C GLY A 88 -9.38 -3.71 -2.95
N GLN A 89 -8.96 -4.85 -2.38
CA GLN A 89 -9.04 -5.08 -0.95
C GLN A 89 -8.17 -4.10 -0.15
N ALA A 90 -6.96 -3.82 -0.65
CA ALA A 90 -6.05 -2.86 -0.01
C ALA A 90 -6.67 -1.46 0.06
N TYR A 91 -7.26 -0.98 -1.03
CA TYR A 91 -7.95 0.31 -1.05
C TYR A 91 -9.15 0.36 -0.12
N MET A 92 -9.94 -0.71 -0.07
CA MET A 92 -11.08 -0.79 0.85
C MET A 92 -10.61 -0.70 2.30
N ASN A 93 -9.52 -1.40 2.64
CA ASN A 93 -8.94 -1.36 3.98
C ASN A 93 -8.41 0.03 4.34
N ILE A 94 -7.81 0.73 3.37
CA ILE A 94 -7.38 2.12 3.56
C ILE A 94 -8.58 3.01 3.88
N CYS A 95 -9.65 2.89 3.13
CA CYS A 95 -10.87 3.65 3.37
C CYS A 95 -11.42 3.40 4.79
N LYS A 96 -11.45 2.14 5.22
CA LYS A 96 -11.89 1.78 6.57
C LYS A 96 -11.02 2.41 7.65
N ARG A 97 -9.70 2.41 7.46
CA ARG A 97 -8.78 3.03 8.43
C ARG A 97 -8.94 4.54 8.49
N ILE A 98 -9.19 5.18 7.36
CA ILE A 98 -9.43 6.63 7.31
C ILE A 98 -10.65 7.02 8.15
N ILE A 99 -11.70 6.21 8.13
CA ILE A 99 -12.90 6.47 8.93
C ILE A 99 -12.83 5.93 10.37
N GLY A 100 -11.66 5.44 10.77
CA GLY A 100 -11.38 5.08 12.16
C GLY A 100 -11.54 3.61 12.51
N GLU A 101 -11.81 2.74 11.55
CA GLU A 101 -11.88 1.30 11.79
C GLU A 101 -10.50 0.68 11.90
N GLU A 102 -10.34 -0.26 12.82
CA GLU A 102 -9.12 -1.04 12.94
C GLU A 102 -9.21 -2.24 12.00
N VAL A 103 -8.27 -2.31 11.05
CA VAL A 103 -8.22 -3.40 10.07
C VAL A 103 -6.78 -3.88 9.98
N PRO A 104 -6.51 -5.19 10.09
CA PRO A 104 -5.16 -5.71 9.93
C PRO A 104 -4.65 -5.48 8.51
N LEU A 105 -3.33 -5.34 8.36
CA LEU A 105 -2.72 -5.21 7.04
C LEU A 105 -2.94 -6.47 6.22
N LEU A 106 -3.27 -6.26 4.95
CA LEU A 106 -3.46 -7.33 4.00
C LEU A 106 -2.13 -8.04 3.73
N ASP A 107 -2.15 -9.37 3.68
CA ASP A 107 -0.98 -10.15 3.31
C ASP A 107 -0.81 -10.14 1.79
N LEU A 108 0.16 -9.35 1.31
CA LEU A 108 0.41 -9.19 -0.12
C LEU A 108 1.13 -10.38 -0.75
N ASN A 109 1.58 -11.34 0.04
CA ASN A 109 2.16 -12.59 -0.46
C ASN A 109 1.09 -13.56 -0.96
N LYS A 110 -0.17 -13.35 -0.61
CA LYS A 110 -1.27 -14.22 -1.03
C LYS A 110 -1.52 -14.08 -2.53
N LYS A 111 -1.57 -15.22 -3.21
CA LYS A 111 -2.12 -15.28 -4.55
C LYS A 111 -3.61 -15.48 -4.41
N GLN A 112 -4.39 -14.51 -4.85
CA GLN A 112 -5.83 -14.44 -4.67
C GLN A 112 -6.54 -15.77 -4.97
N GLY A 113 -6.32 -16.31 -6.15
CA GLY A 113 -7.00 -17.55 -6.56
C GLY A 113 -6.63 -18.76 -5.74
N PHE A 114 -5.37 -18.88 -5.36
CA PHE A 114 -4.89 -20.02 -4.57
C PHE A 114 -5.52 -20.04 -3.17
N PHE A 115 -5.50 -18.92 -2.50
CA PHE A 115 -6.07 -18.83 -1.15
C PHE A 115 -7.58 -18.96 -1.14
N SER A 116 -8.25 -18.44 -2.15
CA SER A 116 -9.68 -18.61 -2.29
C SER A 116 -10.05 -20.11 -2.37
N LYS A 117 -9.29 -20.88 -3.13
CA LYS A 117 -9.51 -22.33 -3.22
C LYS A 117 -9.28 -23.04 -1.91
N LEU A 118 -8.25 -22.66 -1.16
CA LEU A 118 -7.93 -23.27 0.13
C LEU A 118 -9.03 -23.03 1.15
N PHE A 119 -9.50 -21.82 1.27
CA PHE A 119 -10.48 -21.46 2.29
C PHE A 119 -11.92 -21.82 1.92
N LYS A 120 -12.24 -21.91 0.65
CA LYS A 120 -13.58 -22.33 0.21
C LYS A 120 -13.87 -23.80 0.46
N LYS A 121 -12.87 -24.60 0.71
CA LYS A 121 -13.04 -26.01 1.05
C LYS A 121 -13.48 -26.25 2.48
N ASN A 122 -13.44 -25.22 3.25
CA ASN A 122 -13.85 -25.22 4.64
C ASN A 122 -15.22 -24.57 4.79
#